data_c0cd3a8b70a41247353c80ee05c4e61a
#
_entry.id   c0cd3a8b70a41247353c80ee05c4e61a
#
_cell.length_a   1.000
_cell.length_b   1.000
_cell.length_c   1.000
_cell.angle_alpha   90.00
_cell.angle_beta   90.00
_cell.angle_gamma   90.00
#
_symmetry.space_group_name_H-M   'P 1'
#
loop_
_entity.id
_entity.type
_entity.pdbx_description
1 polymer ?
#
loop_
_entity_poly.entity_id
_entity_poly.type
_entity_poly.pdbx_seq_one_letter_code
_entity_poly.pdbx_strand_id
1 'polypeptide(L)'
;MKGFGVHTSMWTSGWSVEGAEHTVAAVKKYDLDFIEISLADPFSCDADHTRKLLAANGMQAVCSLGLPEYAWASRHPQEAIDFLKVAIDKTADIGAQALCGVIYGGIGERTGVPPTQDELDNIAKVMTSAAAQAKSRGIELGVEAVNRYENHIINTAAQAVALIERVGADNMFVHLDTYHMNIEEKGMGKRYYRRPRLPQIYPPLRV
;
A
#
# COMPACT_ATOMS: atom_id res chain seq x y z
N MET A 1 10.48 8.45 -4.25
CA MET A 1 9.61 9.22 -5.15
C MET A 1 9.35 10.59 -4.54
N LYS A 2 9.32 11.65 -5.33
CA LYS A 2 8.99 13.01 -4.88
C LYS A 2 8.06 13.62 -5.90
N GLY A 3 7.07 14.39 -5.46
CA GLY A 3 6.14 15.08 -6.35
C GLY A 3 4.69 14.86 -5.94
N PHE A 4 3.79 15.22 -6.85
CA PHE A 4 2.36 15.02 -6.71
C PHE A 4 1.91 13.88 -7.62
N GLY A 5 1.21 12.93 -7.06
CA GLY A 5 0.63 11.81 -7.79
C GLY A 5 -0.86 11.70 -7.57
N VAL A 6 -1.46 10.71 -8.20
CA VAL A 6 -2.89 10.47 -8.10
C VAL A 6 -3.18 8.99 -8.09
N HIS A 7 -4.15 8.60 -7.28
CA HIS A 7 -4.68 7.25 -7.27
C HIS A 7 -5.61 7.02 -8.47
N THR A 8 -5.48 5.88 -9.12
CA THR A 8 -6.18 5.56 -10.37
C THR A 8 -7.69 5.56 -10.27
N SER A 9 -8.25 5.38 -9.07
CA SER A 9 -9.71 5.43 -8.84
C SER A 9 -10.36 6.78 -9.18
N MET A 10 -9.57 7.83 -9.36
CA MET A 10 -10.08 9.12 -9.84
C MET A 10 -10.64 9.04 -11.27
N TRP A 11 -10.19 8.07 -12.07
CA TRP A 11 -10.57 7.97 -13.50
C TRP A 11 -11.01 6.58 -13.92
N THR A 12 -10.71 5.53 -13.17
CA THR A 12 -11.06 4.15 -13.50
C THR A 12 -11.41 3.35 -12.27
N SER A 13 -12.36 2.43 -12.38
CA SER A 13 -12.76 1.52 -11.31
C SER A 13 -11.84 0.30 -11.16
N GLY A 14 -10.91 0.11 -12.10
CA GLY A 14 -9.97 -1.01 -12.13
C GLY A 14 -8.81 -0.71 -13.06
N TRP A 15 -7.76 -1.55 -13.03
CA TRP A 15 -6.57 -1.39 -13.85
C TRP A 15 -6.61 -2.36 -15.05
N SER A 16 -7.25 -1.92 -16.13
CA SER A 16 -7.24 -2.57 -17.45
C SER A 16 -6.29 -1.84 -18.40
N VAL A 17 -6.06 -2.41 -19.58
CA VAL A 17 -5.29 -1.75 -20.66
C VAL A 17 -5.87 -0.38 -20.99
N GLU A 18 -7.18 -0.32 -21.24
CA GLU A 18 -7.88 0.94 -21.55
C GLU A 18 -7.85 1.93 -20.39
N GLY A 19 -8.07 1.45 -19.14
CA GLY A 19 -7.97 2.29 -17.94
C GLY A 19 -6.58 2.84 -17.72
N ALA A 20 -5.53 2.07 -18.02
CA ALA A 20 -4.15 2.50 -17.93
C ALA A 20 -3.83 3.62 -18.92
N GLU A 21 -4.22 3.47 -20.20
CA GLU A 21 -4.01 4.48 -21.23
C GLU A 21 -4.73 5.78 -20.90
N HIS A 22 -6.00 5.68 -20.46
CA HIS A 22 -6.80 6.84 -20.05
C HIS A 22 -6.15 7.58 -18.87
N THR A 23 -5.73 6.82 -17.84
CA THR A 23 -5.12 7.40 -16.64
C THR A 23 -3.79 8.08 -16.95
N VAL A 24 -2.90 7.45 -17.73
CA VAL A 24 -1.62 8.06 -18.11
C VAL A 24 -1.83 9.35 -18.90
N ALA A 25 -2.80 9.40 -19.82
CA ALA A 25 -3.14 10.60 -20.55
C ALA A 25 -3.65 11.73 -19.62
N ALA A 26 -4.47 11.38 -18.63
CA ALA A 26 -4.98 12.33 -17.65
C ALA A 26 -3.88 12.88 -16.75
N VAL A 27 -2.99 12.02 -16.22
CA VAL A 27 -1.85 12.42 -15.38
C VAL A 27 -0.95 13.42 -16.12
N LYS A 28 -0.64 13.15 -17.38
CA LYS A 28 0.13 14.09 -18.23
C LYS A 28 -0.58 15.42 -18.44
N LYS A 29 -1.88 15.38 -18.70
CA LYS A 29 -2.71 16.58 -18.90
C LYS A 29 -2.68 17.50 -17.67
N TYR A 30 -2.63 16.92 -16.46
CA TYR A 30 -2.64 17.69 -15.21
C TYR A 30 -1.25 17.90 -14.62
N ASP A 31 -0.17 17.56 -15.35
CA ASP A 31 1.23 17.75 -14.95
C ASP A 31 1.53 17.11 -13.56
N LEU A 32 1.08 15.87 -13.38
CA LEU A 32 1.33 15.09 -12.18
C LEU A 32 2.57 14.22 -12.37
N ASP A 33 3.31 13.97 -11.28
CA ASP A 33 4.63 13.33 -11.32
C ASP A 33 4.55 11.81 -11.37
N PHE A 34 3.50 11.20 -10.77
CA PHE A 34 3.39 9.75 -10.68
C PHE A 34 1.95 9.27 -10.55
N ILE A 35 1.77 7.96 -10.71
CA ILE A 35 0.49 7.26 -10.58
C ILE A 35 0.56 6.29 -9.40
N GLU A 36 -0.48 6.26 -8.58
CA GLU A 36 -0.74 5.18 -7.64
C GLU A 36 -1.76 4.22 -8.27
N ILE A 37 -1.26 3.06 -8.70
CA ILE A 37 -2.05 2.05 -9.39
C ILE A 37 -2.80 1.20 -8.38
N SER A 38 -4.13 1.19 -8.45
CA SER A 38 -4.95 0.24 -7.69
C SER A 38 -4.72 -1.18 -8.20
N LEU A 39 -4.08 -2.02 -7.40
CA LEU A 39 -3.76 -3.41 -7.70
C LEU A 39 -4.66 -4.37 -6.89
N ALA A 40 -5.95 -4.03 -6.77
CA ALA A 40 -6.93 -4.82 -6.03
C ALA A 40 -7.11 -6.24 -6.61
N ASP A 41 -6.94 -6.39 -7.92
CA ASP A 41 -6.85 -7.69 -8.60
C ASP A 41 -5.52 -7.82 -9.34
N PRO A 42 -4.47 -8.34 -8.67
CA PRO A 42 -3.17 -8.52 -9.31
C PRO A 42 -3.15 -9.62 -10.37
N PHE A 43 -4.14 -10.51 -10.39
CA PHE A 43 -4.17 -11.65 -11.32
C PHE A 43 -4.57 -11.22 -12.73
N SER A 44 -5.43 -10.22 -12.86
CA SER A 44 -5.90 -9.69 -14.15
C SER A 44 -4.99 -8.57 -14.71
N CYS A 45 -4.01 -8.09 -13.96
CA CYS A 45 -3.14 -6.99 -14.38
C CYS A 45 -2.18 -7.43 -15.50
N ASP A 46 -2.25 -6.74 -16.67
CA ASP A 46 -1.23 -6.83 -17.72
C ASP A 46 -0.02 -5.95 -17.35
N ALA A 47 0.93 -6.56 -16.64
CA ALA A 47 2.12 -5.87 -16.17
C ALA A 47 3.05 -5.43 -17.31
N ASP A 48 3.13 -6.22 -18.40
CA ASP A 48 4.02 -5.90 -19.53
C ASP A 48 3.50 -4.70 -20.32
N HIS A 49 2.18 -4.66 -20.60
CA HIS A 49 1.55 -3.48 -21.21
C HIS A 49 1.72 -2.25 -20.32
N THR A 50 1.42 -2.36 -19.02
CA THR A 50 1.55 -1.26 -18.06
C THR A 50 2.98 -0.72 -18.01
N ARG A 51 3.98 -1.59 -17.90
CA ARG A 51 5.40 -1.19 -17.87
C ARG A 51 5.79 -0.44 -19.14
N LYS A 52 5.41 -0.94 -20.32
CA LYS A 52 5.70 -0.29 -21.61
C LYS A 52 5.04 1.08 -21.70
N LEU A 53 3.78 1.19 -21.26
CA LEU A 53 3.03 2.44 -21.26
C LEU A 53 3.67 3.48 -20.34
N LEU A 54 4.03 3.11 -19.11
CA LEU A 54 4.71 3.99 -18.16
C LEU A 54 6.07 4.45 -18.70
N ALA A 55 6.89 3.52 -19.22
CA ALA A 55 8.20 3.83 -19.77
C ALA A 55 8.12 4.78 -20.99
N ALA A 56 7.18 4.54 -21.91
CA ALA A 56 6.96 5.40 -23.07
C ALA A 56 6.55 6.83 -22.72
N ASN A 57 6.01 7.02 -21.52
CA ASN A 57 5.53 8.33 -21.04
C ASN A 57 6.45 8.95 -19.95
N GLY A 58 7.56 8.28 -19.59
CA GLY A 58 8.45 8.73 -18.51
C GLY A 58 7.75 8.79 -17.14
N MET A 59 6.70 7.99 -16.93
CA MET A 59 5.84 8.03 -15.77
C MET A 59 6.33 7.08 -14.68
N GLN A 60 6.44 7.58 -13.44
CA GLN A 60 6.69 6.75 -12.27
C GLN A 60 5.39 6.18 -11.69
N ALA A 61 5.49 5.04 -11.00
CA ALA A 61 4.33 4.42 -10.36
C ALA A 61 4.67 3.83 -9.00
N VAL A 62 3.66 3.80 -8.12
CA VAL A 62 3.52 2.89 -6.98
C VAL A 62 2.25 2.08 -7.18
N CYS A 63 2.15 0.95 -6.48
CA CYS A 63 0.92 0.17 -6.45
C CYS A 63 0.32 0.22 -5.04
N SER A 64 -1.02 0.10 -4.96
CA SER A 64 -1.70 -0.03 -3.69
C SER A 64 -2.83 -1.05 -3.74
N LEU A 65 -3.12 -1.67 -2.60
CA LEU A 65 -4.23 -2.60 -2.44
C LEU A 65 -4.70 -2.70 -0.98
N GLY A 66 -5.93 -3.20 -0.81
CA GLY A 66 -6.37 -3.87 0.41
C GLY A 66 -6.60 -5.34 0.10
N LEU A 67 -6.31 -6.24 1.05
CA LEU A 67 -6.52 -7.67 0.86
C LEU A 67 -8.02 -7.98 0.74
N PRO A 68 -8.41 -8.90 -0.16
CA PRO A 68 -9.78 -9.40 -0.22
C PRO A 68 -10.09 -10.24 1.04
N GLU A 69 -11.38 -10.40 1.35
CA GLU A 69 -11.82 -11.05 2.59
C GLU A 69 -11.23 -12.45 2.79
N TYR A 70 -11.15 -13.24 1.73
CA TYR A 70 -10.58 -14.59 1.79
C TYR A 70 -9.07 -14.63 2.06
N ALA A 71 -8.40 -13.47 2.01
CA ALA A 71 -6.97 -13.31 2.23
C ALA A 71 -6.66 -12.28 3.34
N TRP A 72 -7.58 -11.93 4.23
CA TRP A 72 -7.26 -11.09 5.37
C TRP A 72 -6.21 -11.74 6.26
N ALA A 73 -5.07 -11.10 6.42
CA ALA A 73 -3.89 -11.67 7.08
C ALA A 73 -4.16 -12.09 8.53
N SER A 74 -5.10 -11.44 9.22
CA SER A 74 -5.50 -11.76 10.59
C SER A 74 -6.09 -13.17 10.73
N ARG A 75 -6.82 -13.63 9.69
CA ARG A 75 -7.63 -14.87 9.72
C ARG A 75 -7.15 -15.93 8.74
N HIS A 76 -6.59 -15.51 7.62
CA HIS A 76 -6.21 -16.35 6.47
C HIS A 76 -4.73 -16.09 6.10
N PRO A 77 -3.77 -16.36 7.03
CA PRO A 77 -2.38 -15.96 6.84
C PRO A 77 -1.71 -16.64 5.63
N GLN A 78 -2.08 -17.86 5.26
CA GLN A 78 -1.48 -18.51 4.11
C GLN A 78 -2.00 -17.93 2.80
N GLU A 79 -3.31 -17.72 2.70
CA GLU A 79 -3.96 -17.09 1.55
C GLU A 79 -3.45 -15.64 1.35
N ALA A 80 -3.21 -14.92 2.45
CA ALA A 80 -2.60 -13.59 2.42
C ALA A 80 -1.17 -13.63 1.85
N ILE A 81 -0.34 -14.59 2.28
CA ILE A 81 1.02 -14.78 1.75
C ILE A 81 0.96 -15.05 0.24
N ASP A 82 0.10 -15.96 -0.19
CA ASP A 82 -0.01 -16.35 -1.59
C ASP A 82 -0.52 -15.18 -2.46
N PHE A 83 -1.49 -14.41 -1.97
CA PHE A 83 -1.99 -13.21 -2.66
C PHE A 83 -0.92 -12.14 -2.77
N LEU A 84 -0.26 -11.79 -1.65
CA LEU A 84 0.78 -10.76 -1.63
C LEU A 84 1.98 -11.14 -2.50
N LYS A 85 2.29 -12.44 -2.60
CA LYS A 85 3.33 -12.92 -3.50
C LYS A 85 3.06 -12.50 -4.94
N VAL A 86 1.85 -12.72 -5.42
CA VAL A 86 1.46 -12.31 -6.78
C VAL A 86 1.46 -10.79 -6.92
N ALA A 87 0.92 -10.06 -5.94
CA ALA A 87 0.87 -8.60 -5.97
C ALA A 87 2.26 -7.95 -5.98
N ILE A 88 3.20 -8.48 -5.19
CA ILE A 88 4.59 -8.01 -5.15
C ILE A 88 5.30 -8.27 -6.48
N ASP A 89 5.14 -9.48 -7.04
CA ASP A 89 5.74 -9.81 -8.34
C ASP A 89 5.17 -8.92 -9.46
N LYS A 90 3.85 -8.68 -9.47
CA LYS A 90 3.21 -7.76 -10.41
C LYS A 90 3.70 -6.33 -10.24
N THR A 91 3.84 -5.85 -9.01
CA THR A 91 4.39 -4.52 -8.72
C THR A 91 5.79 -4.35 -9.32
N ALA A 92 6.65 -5.36 -9.15
CA ALA A 92 8.00 -5.36 -9.74
C ALA A 92 7.96 -5.44 -11.27
N ASP A 93 7.11 -6.30 -11.84
CA ASP A 93 6.99 -6.49 -13.29
C ASP A 93 6.45 -5.24 -14.00
N ILE A 94 5.59 -4.46 -13.34
CA ILE A 94 5.14 -3.13 -13.79
C ILE A 94 6.31 -2.13 -13.82
N GLY A 95 7.33 -2.32 -12.99
CA GLY A 95 8.41 -1.35 -12.76
C GLY A 95 8.05 -0.30 -11.70
N ALA A 96 7.02 -0.55 -10.88
CA ALA A 96 6.69 0.30 -9.74
C ALA A 96 7.71 0.12 -8.60
N GLN A 97 7.83 1.13 -7.73
CA GLN A 97 8.87 1.16 -6.69
C GLN A 97 8.39 0.60 -5.35
N ALA A 98 7.08 0.64 -5.10
CA ALA A 98 6.50 0.22 -3.84
C ALA A 98 5.10 -0.38 -4.02
N LEU A 99 4.72 -1.24 -3.07
CA LEU A 99 3.36 -1.71 -2.86
C LEU A 99 2.88 -1.19 -1.49
N CYS A 100 1.80 -0.42 -1.50
CA CYS A 100 1.28 0.30 -0.34
C CYS A 100 -0.15 -0.13 0.00
N GLY A 101 -0.74 0.49 1.02
CA GLY A 101 -2.15 0.34 1.36
C GLY A 101 -2.37 -0.56 2.57
N VAL A 102 -3.56 -1.15 2.62
CA VAL A 102 -3.98 -2.07 3.70
C VAL A 102 -3.47 -3.49 3.40
N ILE A 103 -2.16 -3.60 3.12
CA ILE A 103 -1.50 -4.86 2.73
C ILE A 103 -1.43 -5.91 3.84
N TYR A 104 -1.87 -5.57 5.05
CA TYR A 104 -1.95 -6.43 6.22
C TYR A 104 -3.39 -6.91 6.51
N GLY A 105 -4.38 -6.42 5.77
CA GLY A 105 -5.80 -6.69 5.99
C GLY A 105 -6.65 -6.11 4.86
N GLY A 106 -7.93 -5.90 5.12
CA GLY A 106 -8.84 -5.36 4.12
C GLY A 106 -9.76 -4.25 4.63
N ILE A 107 -10.32 -3.51 3.67
CA ILE A 107 -11.40 -2.56 3.97
C ILE A 107 -12.66 -3.34 4.32
N GLY A 108 -13.28 -2.97 5.44
CA GLY A 108 -14.43 -3.69 6.01
C GLY A 108 -14.07 -4.74 7.06
N GLU A 109 -12.80 -5.02 7.30
CA GLU A 109 -12.35 -5.95 8.34
C GLU A 109 -12.51 -5.33 9.74
N ARG A 110 -13.68 -5.55 10.34
CA ARG A 110 -14.07 -4.95 11.62
C ARG A 110 -14.72 -5.96 12.55
N THR A 111 -14.29 -5.97 13.80
CA THR A 111 -14.86 -6.80 14.88
C THR A 111 -15.62 -5.98 15.92
N GLY A 112 -15.43 -4.65 15.94
CA GLY A 112 -15.96 -3.75 16.96
C GLY A 112 -15.17 -3.75 18.27
N VAL A 113 -14.09 -4.54 18.35
CA VAL A 113 -13.17 -4.63 19.50
C VAL A 113 -11.73 -4.46 19.02
N PRO A 114 -10.80 -4.14 19.93
CA PRO A 114 -9.38 -4.10 19.57
C PRO A 114 -8.88 -5.44 19.00
N PRO A 115 -7.83 -5.44 18.16
CA PRO A 115 -7.28 -6.67 17.63
C PRO A 115 -6.74 -7.57 18.74
N THR A 116 -6.93 -8.88 18.57
CA THR A 116 -6.37 -9.91 19.46
C THR A 116 -4.88 -10.12 19.20
N GLN A 117 -4.19 -10.77 20.14
CA GLN A 117 -2.79 -11.10 19.97
C GLN A 117 -2.58 -12.06 18.79
N ASP A 118 -3.48 -13.04 18.61
CA ASP A 118 -3.41 -14.01 17.51
C ASP A 118 -3.54 -13.34 16.14
N GLU A 119 -4.45 -12.35 16.00
CA GLU A 119 -4.56 -11.55 14.78
C GLU A 119 -3.26 -10.79 14.47
N LEU A 120 -2.68 -10.15 15.49
CA LEU A 120 -1.42 -9.42 15.35
C LEU A 120 -0.24 -10.36 15.03
N ASP A 121 -0.23 -11.60 15.57
CA ASP A 121 0.80 -12.60 15.30
C ASP A 121 0.71 -13.12 13.87
N ASN A 122 -0.50 -13.41 13.39
CA ASN A 122 -0.75 -13.80 12.01
C ASN A 122 -0.29 -12.72 11.04
N ILE A 123 -0.66 -11.46 11.29
CA ILE A 123 -0.26 -10.32 10.45
C ILE A 123 1.26 -10.17 10.42
N ALA A 124 1.93 -10.24 11.57
CA ALA A 124 3.39 -10.15 11.62
C ALA A 124 4.06 -11.27 10.81
N LYS A 125 3.55 -12.51 10.87
CA LYS A 125 4.02 -13.64 10.07
C LYS A 125 3.87 -13.37 8.57
N VAL A 126 2.70 -12.90 8.14
CA VAL A 126 2.41 -12.55 6.74
C VAL A 126 3.35 -11.46 6.26
N MET A 127 3.46 -10.37 7.01
CA MET A 127 4.28 -9.23 6.64
C MET A 127 5.78 -9.55 6.63
N THR A 128 6.26 -10.47 7.48
CA THR A 128 7.64 -10.98 7.42
C THR A 128 7.90 -11.70 6.10
N SER A 129 6.99 -12.56 5.67
CA SER A 129 7.09 -13.26 4.40
C SER A 129 7.04 -12.30 3.21
N ALA A 130 6.08 -11.37 3.22
CA ALA A 130 5.91 -10.37 2.19
C ALA A 130 7.15 -9.45 2.07
N ALA A 131 7.71 -8.99 3.19
CA ALA A 131 8.89 -8.12 3.21
C ALA A 131 10.13 -8.84 2.62
N ALA A 132 10.32 -10.12 2.94
CA ALA A 132 11.42 -10.91 2.38
C ALA A 132 11.29 -11.05 0.85
N GLN A 133 10.10 -11.34 0.34
CA GLN A 133 9.86 -11.39 -1.10
C GLN A 133 10.02 -10.02 -1.75
N ALA A 134 9.42 -8.98 -1.21
CA ALA A 134 9.52 -7.62 -1.73
C ALA A 134 10.98 -7.18 -1.83
N LYS A 135 11.79 -7.47 -0.81
CA LYS A 135 13.23 -7.19 -0.81
C LYS A 135 13.95 -7.91 -1.95
N SER A 136 13.63 -9.18 -2.22
CA SER A 136 14.22 -9.93 -3.32
C SER A 136 13.88 -9.38 -4.72
N ARG A 137 12.76 -8.64 -4.80
CA ARG A 137 12.27 -7.98 -6.02
C ARG A 137 12.62 -6.48 -6.09
N GLY A 138 13.31 -5.94 -5.08
CA GLY A 138 13.64 -4.52 -4.99
C GLY A 138 12.44 -3.61 -4.71
N ILE A 139 11.39 -4.14 -4.06
CA ILE A 139 10.15 -3.42 -3.75
C ILE A 139 10.12 -3.02 -2.28
N GLU A 140 9.68 -1.79 -2.01
CA GLU A 140 9.35 -1.32 -0.66
C GLU A 140 7.87 -1.60 -0.34
N LEU A 141 7.57 -1.88 0.93
CA LEU A 141 6.20 -2.10 1.41
C LEU A 141 5.73 -0.95 2.30
N GLY A 142 4.62 -0.32 1.93
CA GLY A 142 3.99 0.76 2.68
C GLY A 142 2.78 0.28 3.47
N VAL A 143 2.86 0.33 4.82
CA VAL A 143 1.76 -0.02 5.72
C VAL A 143 0.90 1.20 5.96
N GLU A 144 -0.34 1.18 5.48
CA GLU A 144 -1.27 2.28 5.66
C GLU A 144 -2.09 2.13 6.93
N ALA A 145 -2.08 3.18 7.75
CA ALA A 145 -3.00 3.28 8.88
C ALA A 145 -4.33 3.87 8.38
N VAL A 146 -5.40 3.07 8.47
CA VAL A 146 -6.75 3.49 8.04
C VAL A 146 -7.67 3.67 9.25
N ASN A 147 -8.74 4.48 9.10
CA ASN A 147 -9.63 4.77 10.20
C ASN A 147 -10.42 3.55 10.69
N ARG A 148 -10.91 3.63 11.93
CA ARG A 148 -11.67 2.57 12.63
C ARG A 148 -12.97 2.15 11.96
N TYR A 149 -13.48 2.94 11.03
CA TYR A 149 -14.68 2.61 10.28
C TYR A 149 -14.39 1.72 9.09
N GLU A 150 -13.11 1.56 8.72
CA GLU A 150 -12.66 0.76 7.60
C GLU A 150 -11.91 -0.50 8.03
N ASN A 151 -11.09 -0.41 9.09
CA ASN A 151 -10.36 -1.56 9.63
C ASN A 151 -10.19 -1.41 11.14
N HIS A 152 -10.12 -2.52 11.90
CA HIS A 152 -10.00 -2.47 13.36
C HIS A 152 -8.56 -2.70 13.88
N ILE A 153 -7.59 -2.93 12.98
CA ILE A 153 -6.26 -3.45 13.38
C ILE A 153 -5.24 -2.31 13.50
N ILE A 154 -5.02 -1.55 12.42
CA ILE A 154 -4.02 -0.48 12.39
C ILE A 154 -4.70 0.83 12.00
N ASN A 155 -4.96 1.66 13.00
CA ASN A 155 -5.67 2.93 12.84
C ASN A 155 -4.76 4.16 13.01
N THR A 156 -3.59 4.00 13.60
CA THR A 156 -2.65 5.10 13.84
C THR A 156 -1.27 4.80 13.28
N ALA A 157 -0.53 5.85 12.94
CA ALA A 157 0.87 5.71 12.55
C ALA A 157 1.72 5.00 13.60
N ALA A 158 1.41 5.17 14.89
CA ALA A 158 2.12 4.47 15.97
C ALA A 158 1.91 2.96 15.90
N GLN A 159 0.72 2.49 15.55
CA GLN A 159 0.44 1.06 15.36
C GLN A 159 1.13 0.51 14.09
N ALA A 160 1.16 1.28 13.00
CA ALA A 160 1.91 0.90 11.79
C ALA A 160 3.42 0.78 12.09
N VAL A 161 3.99 1.74 12.83
CA VAL A 161 5.39 1.66 13.29
C VAL A 161 5.64 0.41 14.12
N ALA A 162 4.74 0.10 15.07
CA ALA A 162 4.88 -1.08 15.93
C ALA A 162 4.88 -2.40 15.12
N LEU A 163 4.05 -2.50 14.07
CA LEU A 163 4.09 -3.64 13.15
C LEU A 163 5.42 -3.71 12.41
N ILE A 164 5.91 -2.60 11.85
CA ILE A 164 7.19 -2.55 11.12
C ILE A 164 8.36 -2.93 12.03
N GLU A 165 8.40 -2.39 13.25
CA GLU A 165 9.42 -2.73 14.24
C GLU A 165 9.37 -4.23 14.61
N ARG A 166 8.18 -4.80 14.73
CA ARG A 166 7.99 -6.22 15.02
C ARG A 166 8.46 -7.13 13.88
N VAL A 167 8.19 -6.75 12.62
CA VAL A 167 8.68 -7.46 11.43
C VAL A 167 10.20 -7.34 11.30
N GLY A 168 10.77 -6.18 11.61
CA GLY A 168 12.21 -5.92 11.60
C GLY A 168 12.84 -5.83 10.21
N ALA A 169 12.03 -5.67 9.15
CA ALA A 169 12.53 -5.54 7.78
C ALA A 169 12.88 -4.06 7.45
N ASP A 170 13.96 -3.86 6.69
CA ASP A 170 14.48 -2.55 6.32
C ASP A 170 13.83 -1.93 5.06
N ASN A 171 13.00 -2.71 4.35
CA ASN A 171 12.25 -2.31 3.16
C ASN A 171 10.76 -2.06 3.45
N MET A 172 10.44 -1.63 4.66
CA MET A 172 9.08 -1.24 5.04
C MET A 172 9.02 0.20 5.51
N PHE A 173 7.91 0.88 5.24
CA PHE A 173 7.66 2.26 5.66
C PHE A 173 6.20 2.46 6.05
N VAL A 174 5.91 3.56 6.75
CA VAL A 174 4.54 3.95 7.11
C VAL A 174 3.95 4.77 5.97
N HIS A 175 2.82 4.33 5.43
CA HIS A 175 1.99 5.09 4.51
C HIS A 175 0.92 5.84 5.31
N LEU A 176 0.81 7.14 5.12
CA LEU A 176 -0.12 7.99 5.85
C LEU A 176 -1.09 8.69 4.90
N ASP A 177 -2.36 8.55 5.19
CA ASP A 177 -3.44 9.30 4.55
C ASP A 177 -3.99 10.35 5.53
N THR A 178 -4.00 11.61 5.11
CA THR A 178 -4.49 12.72 5.94
C THR A 178 -5.97 12.61 6.29
N TYR A 179 -6.78 11.97 5.46
CA TYR A 179 -8.18 11.66 5.75
C TYR A 179 -8.30 10.74 6.98
N HIS A 180 -7.56 9.62 6.98
CA HIS A 180 -7.53 8.70 8.10
C HIS A 180 -6.91 9.34 9.35
N MET A 181 -5.81 10.07 9.19
CA MET A 181 -5.16 10.80 10.29
C MET A 181 -6.07 11.81 10.96
N ASN A 182 -6.91 12.51 10.19
CA ASN A 182 -7.84 13.48 10.74
C ASN A 182 -8.89 12.85 11.67
N ILE A 183 -9.21 11.58 11.48
CA ILE A 183 -10.16 10.82 12.33
C ILE A 183 -9.45 10.24 13.55
N GLU A 184 -8.24 9.72 13.40
CA GLU A 184 -7.60 8.86 14.41
C GLU A 184 -6.49 9.54 15.20
N GLU A 185 -5.80 10.54 14.63
CA GLU A 185 -4.62 11.12 15.25
C GLU A 185 -4.95 12.32 16.15
N LYS A 186 -4.24 12.43 17.28
CA LYS A 186 -4.37 13.59 18.19
C LYS A 186 -3.66 14.87 17.69
N GLY A 187 -3.50 15.03 16.39
CA GLY A 187 -2.87 16.18 15.74
C GLY A 187 -1.92 15.77 14.62
N MET A 188 -2.06 16.48 13.51
CA MET A 188 -1.27 16.27 12.30
C MET A 188 0.09 16.96 12.44
N GLY A 189 1.16 16.22 12.64
CA GLY A 189 2.50 16.74 12.39
C GLY A 189 3.47 16.87 13.58
N LYS A 190 3.06 16.79 14.84
CA LYS A 190 4.02 16.97 15.96
C LYS A 190 4.81 15.72 16.37
N ARG A 191 4.38 14.51 16.00
CA ARG A 191 5.00 13.25 16.47
C ARG A 191 5.92 12.57 15.47
N TYR A 192 5.76 12.79 14.17
CA TYR A 192 6.44 12.02 13.14
C TYR A 192 7.83 12.51 12.79
N TYR A 193 8.16 13.78 13.09
CA TYR A 193 9.48 14.38 12.80
C TYR A 193 10.57 14.09 13.85
N ARG A 194 10.31 13.36 14.95
CA ARG A 194 11.21 13.25 16.09
C ARG A 194 11.99 11.95 16.26
N ARG A 195 11.91 10.97 15.35
CA ARG A 195 12.73 9.73 15.45
C ARG A 195 13.71 9.62 14.28
N PRO A 196 15.04 9.70 14.54
CA PRO A 196 16.07 9.65 13.48
C PRO A 196 16.32 8.27 12.87
N ARG A 197 15.49 7.25 13.13
CA ARG A 197 15.63 5.87 12.64
C ARG A 197 14.35 5.27 12.08
N LEU A 198 13.32 6.07 11.79
CA LEU A 198 12.17 5.54 11.05
C LEU A 198 12.54 5.42 9.57
N PRO A 199 12.14 4.32 8.90
CA PRO A 199 12.17 4.24 7.45
C PRO A 199 11.45 5.47 6.89
N GLN A 200 11.81 5.87 5.68
CA GLN A 200 11.33 7.11 5.07
C GLN A 200 9.80 7.18 5.15
N ILE A 201 9.29 8.23 5.80
CA ILE A 201 7.88 8.58 5.71
C ILE A 201 7.74 9.25 4.35
N TYR A 202 7.10 8.61 3.40
CA TYR A 202 6.68 9.30 2.19
C TYR A 202 5.63 10.35 2.60
N PRO A 203 5.78 11.62 2.19
CA PRO A 203 4.82 12.65 2.54
C PRO A 203 3.43 12.22 2.04
N PRO A 204 2.37 12.56 2.80
CA PRO A 204 1.01 12.23 2.42
C PRO A 204 0.72 12.75 1.01
N LEU A 205 0.07 11.92 0.20
CA LEU A 205 -0.56 12.37 -1.02
C LEU A 205 -1.50 13.52 -0.65
N ARG A 206 -1.19 14.73 -1.10
CA ARG A 206 -2.15 15.83 -0.96
C ARG A 206 -3.22 15.60 -2.03
N VAL A 207 -4.41 15.27 -1.58
CA VAL A 207 -5.63 15.33 -2.39
C VAL A 207 -5.99 16.80 -2.63
#